data_1e43839fef1238a2acaf064af4425e25
#
_entry.id   1e43839fef1238a2acaf064af4425e25
#
_cell.length_a   1.000
_cell.length_b   1.000
_cell.length_c   1.000
_cell.angle_alpha   90.00
_cell.angle_beta   90.00
_cell.angle_gamma   90.00
#
_symmetry.space_group_name_H-M   'P 1'
#
loop_
_entity.id
_entity.type
_entity.pdbx_description
1 polymer ?
#
loop_
_entity_poly.entity_id
_entity_poly.type
_entity_poly.pdbx_seq_one_letter_code
_entity_poly.pdbx_strand_id
1 'polypeptide(L)'
;VLTRLISNGSLKRPQRTLRFIWGPEVEGTMAYLSRHPDIRASMRADIHMDMVGGDLFKNKSVLHVTQTPWSLPTFVTDIGAELAETIKDGATVYAEDGSHEEAAVLENRDGASGTRNAFFVDETPYAEGSDHDDYDSSTIAVPSLYLRDWPDIYIHTDHDTLLEIDPTKLRRVALLGAASGYSFATADAANAALVLPFLAARAQQRLAQGFNRALLLSQQPELKPEEALFEARNLLTQLLRREQAGLRSFGVYTHSHPQALASSVEALQAQAATLNGWLIQAAAARGSHEANWTPAWRTTAEAARIPRRVGEFGPLTFQNDDVLRDRLG
;
A
#
# COMPACT_ATOMS: atom_id res chain seq x y z
N VAL A 1 -7.49 20.74 12.84
CA VAL A 1 -6.07 20.84 13.25
C VAL A 1 -5.24 21.35 12.08
N LEU A 2 -5.18 20.69 10.92
CA LEU A 2 -4.37 21.10 9.75
C LEU A 2 -4.62 22.56 9.35
N THR A 3 -5.88 22.98 9.18
CA THR A 3 -6.24 24.36 8.81
C THR A 3 -5.63 25.38 9.76
N ARG A 4 -5.70 25.12 11.07
CA ARG A 4 -5.14 26.02 12.09
C ARG A 4 -3.61 26.10 11.99
N LEU A 5 -2.93 24.95 11.83
CA LEU A 5 -1.47 24.90 11.71
C LEU A 5 -0.97 25.57 10.43
N ILE A 6 -1.74 25.48 9.36
CA ILE A 6 -1.44 26.19 8.09
C ILE A 6 -1.69 27.70 8.26
N SER A 7 -2.81 28.09 8.90
CA SER A 7 -3.16 29.51 9.06
C SER A 7 -2.19 30.26 9.97
N ASN A 8 -1.64 29.62 10.99
CA ASN A 8 -0.67 30.23 11.90
C ASN A 8 0.80 30.11 11.42
N GLY A 9 1.03 29.52 10.24
CA GLY A 9 2.36 29.36 9.65
C GLY A 9 3.20 28.22 10.21
N SER A 10 2.65 27.39 11.12
CA SER A 10 3.35 26.19 11.64
C SER A 10 3.55 25.12 10.57
N LEU A 11 2.65 25.07 9.61
CA LEU A 11 2.73 24.16 8.46
C LEU A 11 2.65 24.95 7.16
N LYS A 12 3.41 24.51 6.15
CA LYS A 12 3.37 25.05 4.79
C LYS A 12 1.98 24.84 4.16
N ARG A 13 1.52 25.81 3.38
CA ARG A 13 0.27 25.66 2.63
C ARG A 13 0.43 24.52 1.59
N PRO A 14 -0.51 23.56 1.54
CA PRO A 14 -0.50 22.51 0.54
C PRO A 14 -0.59 23.06 -0.90
N GLN A 15 0.09 22.39 -1.82
CA GLN A 15 0.02 22.70 -3.25
C GLN A 15 -1.17 22.00 -3.93
N ARG A 16 -1.71 20.97 -3.29
CA ARG A 16 -2.85 20.18 -3.77
C ARG A 16 -3.99 20.24 -2.78
N THR A 17 -5.20 20.08 -3.27
CA THR A 17 -6.42 20.07 -2.46
C THR A 17 -6.53 18.77 -1.68
N LEU A 18 -6.83 18.89 -0.38
CA LEU A 18 -7.33 17.80 0.44
C LEU A 18 -8.87 17.85 0.43
N ARG A 19 -9.49 16.77 -0.01
CA ARG A 19 -10.94 16.62 -0.05
C ARG A 19 -11.35 15.56 0.95
N PHE A 20 -12.29 15.87 1.80
CA PHE A 20 -12.90 14.95 2.74
C PHE A 20 -14.23 14.50 2.18
N ILE A 21 -14.45 13.19 2.13
CA ILE A 21 -15.66 12.58 1.58
C ILE A 21 -16.24 11.66 2.65
N TRP A 22 -17.52 11.79 2.90
CA TRP A 22 -18.34 10.89 3.71
C TRP A 22 -19.57 10.54 2.89
N GLY A 23 -19.84 9.29 2.72
CA GLY A 23 -20.96 8.82 1.91
C GLY A 23 -21.33 7.38 2.23
N PRO A 24 -22.39 6.88 1.60
CA PRO A 24 -22.68 5.45 1.61
C PRO A 24 -21.52 4.67 1.01
N GLU A 25 -21.15 3.60 1.70
CA GLU A 25 -20.04 2.75 1.30
C GLU A 25 -20.30 2.11 -0.08
N VAL A 26 -19.23 1.92 -0.86
CA VAL A 26 -19.16 1.32 -2.19
C VAL A 26 -20.04 2.05 -3.21
N GLU A 27 -21.37 1.91 -3.16
CA GLU A 27 -22.27 2.50 -4.15
C GLU A 27 -22.21 4.03 -4.18
N GLY A 28 -22.05 4.67 -3.02
CA GLY A 28 -21.90 6.12 -2.91
C GLY A 28 -20.62 6.61 -3.53
N THR A 29 -19.52 5.93 -3.26
CA THR A 29 -18.18 6.23 -3.82
C THR A 29 -18.16 5.98 -5.33
N MET A 30 -18.71 4.85 -5.78
CA MET A 30 -18.83 4.55 -7.21
C MET A 30 -19.68 5.60 -7.94
N ALA A 31 -20.81 6.00 -7.37
CA ALA A 31 -21.67 7.04 -7.92
C ALA A 31 -20.94 8.40 -7.96
N TYR A 32 -20.21 8.74 -6.90
CA TYR A 32 -19.42 9.97 -6.84
C TYR A 32 -18.34 10.01 -7.92
N LEU A 33 -17.52 8.97 -8.03
CA LEU A 33 -16.45 8.88 -9.00
C LEU A 33 -16.96 8.88 -10.45
N SER A 34 -18.11 8.28 -10.69
CA SER A 34 -18.76 8.26 -12.00
C SER A 34 -19.31 9.62 -12.41
N ARG A 35 -19.88 10.37 -11.46
CA ARG A 35 -20.47 11.71 -11.72
C ARG A 35 -19.45 12.84 -11.78
N HIS A 36 -18.25 12.62 -11.26
CA HIS A 36 -17.19 13.62 -11.19
C HIS A 36 -15.89 13.16 -11.88
N PRO A 37 -15.92 12.91 -13.20
CA PRO A 37 -14.76 12.43 -13.95
C PRO A 37 -13.58 13.41 -13.96
N ASP A 38 -13.83 14.71 -13.86
CA ASP A 38 -12.86 15.78 -13.74
C ASP A 38 -12.09 15.71 -12.41
N ILE A 39 -12.81 15.47 -11.32
CA ILE A 39 -12.21 15.28 -9.98
C ILE A 39 -11.39 14.00 -10.00
N ARG A 40 -11.97 12.90 -10.46
CA ARG A 40 -11.29 11.61 -10.59
C ARG A 40 -9.97 11.73 -11.36
N ALA A 41 -9.97 12.40 -12.51
CA ALA A 41 -8.77 12.59 -13.32
C ALA A 41 -7.66 13.40 -12.62
N SER A 42 -8.04 14.23 -11.63
CA SER A 42 -7.11 15.04 -10.84
C SER A 42 -6.63 14.36 -9.55
N MET A 43 -7.25 13.27 -9.12
CA MET A 43 -6.87 12.54 -7.92
C MET A 43 -5.45 11.98 -8.03
N ARG A 44 -4.73 11.97 -6.92
CA ARG A 44 -3.36 11.45 -6.82
C ARG A 44 -3.25 10.28 -5.88
N ALA A 45 -4.06 10.28 -4.85
CA ALA A 45 -4.18 9.21 -3.88
C ALA A 45 -5.53 9.33 -3.18
N ASP A 46 -6.02 8.23 -2.69
CA ASP A 46 -7.05 8.12 -1.68
C ASP A 46 -6.42 7.73 -0.34
N ILE A 47 -6.98 8.20 0.76
CA ILE A 47 -6.68 7.74 2.11
C ILE A 47 -7.98 7.27 2.70
N HIS A 48 -8.14 5.98 2.65
CA HIS A 48 -9.33 5.32 3.13
C HIS A 48 -9.16 4.91 4.59
N MET A 49 -10.06 5.37 5.44
CA MET A 49 -10.09 5.03 6.86
C MET A 49 -11.45 4.44 7.18
N ASP A 50 -11.48 3.15 7.39
CA ASP A 50 -12.68 2.41 7.75
C ASP A 50 -12.40 1.46 8.91
N MET A 51 -13.36 1.31 9.83
CA MET A 51 -13.23 0.49 11.02
C MET A 51 -12.00 0.84 11.88
N VAL A 52 -11.69 2.12 12.05
CA VAL A 52 -10.48 2.57 12.75
C VAL A 52 -10.76 3.00 14.19
N GLY A 53 -9.81 2.74 15.08
CA GLY A 53 -9.88 3.14 16.49
C GLY A 53 -10.44 2.07 17.41
N GLY A 54 -10.64 0.86 16.95
CA GLY A 54 -11.11 -0.27 17.77
C GLY A 54 -10.19 -0.56 18.95
N ASP A 55 -10.76 -0.77 20.14
CA ASP A 55 -10.02 -1.13 21.34
C ASP A 55 -9.32 -2.47 21.18
N LEU A 56 -8.03 -2.51 21.47
CA LEU A 56 -7.20 -3.69 21.30
C LEU A 56 -7.72 -4.92 22.06
N PHE A 57 -8.20 -4.73 23.27
CA PHE A 57 -8.62 -5.85 24.13
C PHE A 57 -10.07 -6.25 23.90
N LYS A 58 -10.94 -5.31 23.62
CA LYS A 58 -12.36 -5.57 23.39
C LYS A 58 -12.58 -6.08 21.98
N ASN A 59 -12.08 -5.37 21.00
CA ASN A 59 -12.28 -5.65 19.57
C ASN A 59 -11.31 -6.68 19.00
N LYS A 60 -10.18 -6.92 19.70
CA LYS A 60 -9.10 -7.84 19.26
C LYS A 60 -8.41 -7.40 17.96
N SER A 61 -8.52 -6.14 17.61
CA SER A 61 -8.06 -5.60 16.34
C SER A 61 -6.65 -4.99 16.42
N VAL A 62 -5.92 -5.16 15.33
CA VAL A 62 -4.64 -4.50 15.04
C VAL A 62 -4.85 -3.58 13.85
N LEU A 63 -4.21 -2.41 13.84
CA LEU A 63 -4.27 -1.53 12.68
C LEU A 63 -3.51 -2.16 11.50
N HIS A 64 -4.19 -2.33 10.39
CA HIS A 64 -3.59 -2.72 9.12
C HIS A 64 -3.35 -1.50 8.24
N VAL A 65 -2.15 -1.39 7.70
CA VAL A 65 -1.80 -0.57 6.55
C VAL A 65 -1.85 -1.48 5.34
N THR A 66 -2.98 -1.48 4.64
CA THR A 66 -3.23 -2.43 3.57
C THR A 66 -2.64 -1.91 2.25
N GLN A 67 -1.87 -2.78 1.58
CA GLN A 67 -1.25 -2.46 0.30
C GLN A 67 -2.29 -2.45 -0.83
N THR A 68 -2.02 -1.68 -1.88
CA THR A 68 -2.77 -1.76 -3.14
C THR A 68 -2.59 -3.12 -3.83
N PRO A 69 -3.53 -3.53 -4.71
CA PRO A 69 -3.37 -4.76 -5.48
C PRO A 69 -2.08 -4.72 -6.32
N TRP A 70 -1.54 -5.89 -6.63
CA TRP A 70 -0.31 -6.01 -7.42
C TRP A 70 -0.41 -5.39 -8.82
N SER A 71 -1.63 -5.23 -9.32
CA SER A 71 -1.92 -4.54 -10.59
C SER A 71 -1.78 -3.02 -10.52
N LEU A 72 -1.73 -2.45 -9.31
CA LEU A 72 -1.60 -1.00 -9.06
C LEU A 72 -0.41 -0.71 -8.12
N PRO A 73 0.84 -0.95 -8.54
CA PRO A 73 2.01 -0.65 -7.72
C PRO A 73 2.14 0.84 -7.46
N THR A 74 2.37 1.22 -6.20
CA THR A 74 2.39 2.62 -5.78
C THR A 74 3.37 2.88 -4.66
N PHE A 75 3.81 4.13 -4.52
CA PHE A 75 4.55 4.65 -3.38
C PHE A 75 3.64 5.07 -2.22
N VAL A 76 2.33 5.19 -2.43
CA VAL A 76 1.37 5.77 -1.48
C VAL A 76 1.33 4.99 -0.18
N THR A 77 1.25 3.66 -0.29
CA THR A 77 1.23 2.77 0.87
C THR A 77 2.57 2.77 1.63
N ASP A 78 3.69 2.98 0.95
CA ASP A 78 5.00 3.07 1.60
C ASP A 78 5.11 4.27 2.53
N ILE A 79 4.60 5.41 2.11
CA ILE A 79 4.57 6.62 2.96
C ILE A 79 3.64 6.40 4.16
N GLY A 80 2.48 5.81 3.95
CA GLY A 80 1.55 5.48 5.04
C GLY A 80 2.15 4.52 6.05
N ALA A 81 2.82 3.48 5.60
CA ALA A 81 3.47 2.49 6.45
C ALA A 81 4.64 3.11 7.26
N GLU A 82 5.45 3.96 6.66
CA GLU A 82 6.55 4.64 7.35
C GLU A 82 6.05 5.59 8.44
N LEU A 83 4.98 6.35 8.15
CA LEU A 83 4.34 7.20 9.15
C LEU A 83 3.69 6.37 10.27
N ALA A 84 3.11 5.22 9.95
CA ALA A 84 2.53 4.33 10.94
C ALA A 84 3.60 3.74 11.87
N GLU A 85 4.76 3.32 11.34
CA GLU A 85 5.90 2.87 12.16
C GLU A 85 6.43 4.01 13.04
N THR A 86 6.55 5.22 12.53
CA THR A 86 6.97 6.40 13.31
C THR A 86 6.03 6.65 14.49
N ILE A 87 4.71 6.56 14.29
CA ILE A 87 3.71 6.72 15.35
C ILE A 87 3.80 5.57 16.35
N LYS A 88 4.01 4.34 15.87
CA LYS A 88 4.17 3.14 16.71
C LYS A 88 5.39 3.26 17.62
N ASP A 89 6.53 3.70 17.07
CA ASP A 89 7.76 3.88 17.86
C ASP A 89 7.55 4.95 18.96
N GLY A 90 6.94 6.09 18.62
CA GLY A 90 6.59 7.12 19.59
C GLY A 90 5.61 6.63 20.66
N ALA A 91 4.63 5.82 20.29
CA ALA A 91 3.69 5.22 21.23
C ALA A 91 4.35 4.17 22.15
N THR A 92 5.33 3.44 21.66
CA THR A 92 6.13 2.47 22.44
C THR A 92 6.94 3.19 23.49
N VAL A 93 7.68 4.24 23.13
CA VAL A 93 8.44 5.08 24.07
C VAL A 93 7.53 5.66 25.14
N TYR A 94 6.34 6.17 24.77
CA TYR A 94 5.37 6.68 25.74
C TYR A 94 4.85 5.59 26.67
N ALA A 95 4.59 4.39 26.19
CA ALA A 95 4.11 3.27 26.99
C ALA A 95 5.15 2.80 28.01
N GLU A 96 6.44 2.80 27.65
CA GLU A 96 7.54 2.35 28.48
C GLU A 96 7.94 3.38 29.55
N ASP A 97 8.17 4.62 29.16
CA ASP A 97 8.76 5.63 30.03
C ASP A 97 7.77 6.73 30.46
N GLY A 98 6.80 7.09 29.63
CA GLY A 98 5.77 8.08 29.95
C GLY A 98 6.26 9.53 30.10
N SER A 99 7.58 9.76 29.98
CA SER A 99 8.23 11.03 30.35
C SER A 99 8.72 11.85 29.16
N HIS A 100 8.82 11.30 27.96
CA HIS A 100 9.36 12.02 26.81
C HIS A 100 8.35 13.00 26.23
N GLU A 101 8.75 14.28 26.19
CA GLU A 101 7.91 15.37 25.64
C GLU A 101 7.51 15.12 24.18
N GLU A 102 8.38 14.51 23.37
CA GLU A 102 8.11 14.19 21.97
C GLU A 102 7.02 13.13 21.82
N ALA A 103 7.05 12.08 22.61
CA ALA A 103 6.00 11.05 22.63
C ALA A 103 4.66 11.60 23.12
N ALA A 104 4.69 12.56 24.02
CA ALA A 104 3.49 13.17 24.60
C ALA A 104 2.72 14.07 23.59
N VAL A 105 3.32 14.51 22.50
CA VAL A 105 2.63 15.23 21.44
C VAL A 105 1.62 14.32 20.71
N LEU A 106 1.91 13.02 20.64
CA LEU A 106 1.08 12.02 20.00
C LEU A 106 -0.02 11.48 20.92
N GLU A 107 0.11 11.68 22.22
CA GLU A 107 -0.76 11.08 23.21
C GLU A 107 -1.76 12.08 23.82
N ASN A 108 -2.90 11.59 24.29
CA ASN A 108 -3.90 12.43 24.94
C ASN A 108 -3.53 12.64 26.41
N ARG A 109 -2.89 13.75 26.74
CA ARG A 109 -2.53 14.10 28.14
C ARG A 109 -3.73 14.48 29.01
N ASP A 110 -4.84 14.93 28.40
CA ASP A 110 -5.91 15.64 29.11
C ASP A 110 -7.16 14.79 29.32
N GLY A 111 -7.15 13.51 28.97
CA GLY A 111 -8.36 12.70 28.98
C GLY A 111 -8.36 11.60 30.05
N ALA A 112 -9.40 11.59 30.89
CA ALA A 112 -9.77 10.42 31.69
C ALA A 112 -10.17 9.22 30.82
N SER A 113 -10.38 9.44 29.52
CA SER A 113 -10.75 8.44 28.52
C SER A 113 -9.60 8.26 27.54
N GLY A 114 -8.88 7.20 27.62
CA GLY A 114 -7.78 6.85 26.74
C GLY A 114 -6.94 5.76 27.36
N THR A 115 -6.06 5.18 26.56
CA THR A 115 -5.21 4.07 27.00
C THR A 115 -3.74 4.39 26.79
N ARG A 116 -2.87 3.68 27.49
CA ARG A 116 -1.42 3.63 27.24
C ARG A 116 -1.02 2.37 26.49
N ASN A 117 -1.97 1.76 25.78
CA ASN A 117 -1.70 0.57 24.99
C ASN A 117 -0.68 0.87 23.89
N ALA A 118 0.19 -0.09 23.65
CA ALA A 118 1.06 -0.06 22.49
C ALA A 118 0.22 0.09 21.20
N PHE A 119 0.79 0.76 20.20
CA PHE A 119 0.15 0.92 18.91
C PHE A 119 0.62 -0.19 17.98
N PHE A 120 -0.17 -1.26 17.90
CA PHE A 120 0.13 -2.37 17.01
C PHE A 120 -0.30 -2.01 15.61
N VAL A 121 0.65 -2.11 14.68
CA VAL A 121 0.47 -1.87 13.25
C VAL A 121 1.06 -3.04 12.47
N ASP A 122 0.35 -3.48 11.45
CA ASP A 122 0.83 -4.49 10.51
C ASP A 122 0.63 -4.01 9.07
N GLU A 123 1.67 -4.19 8.24
CA GLU A 123 1.58 -3.95 6.81
C GLU A 123 1.07 -5.22 6.12
N THR A 124 -0.14 -5.16 5.57
CA THR A 124 -0.81 -6.34 5.03
C THR A 124 -0.95 -6.28 3.52
N PRO A 125 -1.00 -7.44 2.84
CA PRO A 125 -1.38 -7.50 1.45
C PRO A 125 -2.75 -6.86 1.20
N TYR A 126 -3.02 -6.54 -0.07
CA TYR A 126 -4.35 -6.11 -0.49
C TYR A 126 -5.44 -7.07 0.01
N ALA A 127 -6.50 -6.50 0.51
CA ALA A 127 -7.71 -7.20 0.92
C ALA A 127 -8.91 -6.34 0.56
N GLU A 128 -9.92 -6.95 0.03
CA GLU A 128 -11.19 -6.36 -0.40
C GLU A 128 -12.08 -5.96 0.79
N GLY A 129 -13.14 -5.19 0.50
CA GLY A 129 -14.28 -5.06 1.39
C GLY A 129 -14.63 -3.65 1.84
N SER A 130 -14.15 -2.58 1.17
CA SER A 130 -14.58 -1.21 1.41
C SER A 130 -14.32 -0.31 0.19
N ASP A 131 -14.59 0.98 0.28
CA ASP A 131 -14.53 1.95 -0.83
C ASP A 131 -13.16 2.03 -1.53
N HIS A 132 -12.07 1.65 -0.86
CA HIS A 132 -10.75 1.59 -1.50
C HIS A 132 -10.74 0.67 -2.73
N ASP A 133 -11.61 -0.33 -2.79
CA ASP A 133 -11.76 -1.21 -3.95
C ASP A 133 -12.18 -0.44 -5.19
N ASP A 134 -13.05 0.55 -5.04
CA ASP A 134 -13.50 1.41 -6.13
C ASP A 134 -12.32 2.25 -6.66
N TYR A 135 -11.55 2.87 -5.76
CA TYR A 135 -10.39 3.67 -6.13
C TYR A 135 -9.28 2.83 -6.77
N ASP A 136 -8.95 1.69 -6.15
CA ASP A 136 -7.89 0.80 -6.59
C ASP A 136 -8.25 0.00 -7.85
N SER A 137 -9.53 -0.04 -8.23
CA SER A 137 -9.98 -0.75 -9.42
C SER A 137 -9.24 -0.28 -10.68
N SER A 138 -8.98 -1.20 -11.61
CA SER A 138 -8.31 -0.87 -12.88
C SER A 138 -9.07 0.16 -13.72
N THR A 139 -10.33 0.42 -13.40
CA THR A 139 -11.22 1.38 -14.02
C THR A 139 -10.92 2.81 -13.55
N ILE A 140 -10.60 2.99 -12.29
CA ILE A 140 -10.33 4.27 -11.63
C ILE A 140 -8.83 4.50 -11.50
N ALA A 141 -8.10 3.47 -11.01
CA ALA A 141 -6.65 3.44 -10.87
C ALA A 141 -6.08 4.62 -10.04
N VAL A 142 -6.78 4.98 -8.97
CA VAL A 142 -6.31 5.92 -7.95
C VAL A 142 -5.83 5.09 -6.76
N PRO A 143 -4.53 5.11 -6.43
CA PRO A 143 -4.01 4.26 -5.37
C PRO A 143 -4.54 4.69 -4.00
N SER A 144 -5.01 3.73 -3.21
CA SER A 144 -5.52 3.94 -1.86
C SER A 144 -4.50 3.53 -0.79
N LEU A 145 -4.37 4.37 0.22
CA LEU A 145 -3.82 4.00 1.52
C LEU A 145 -4.99 3.54 2.39
N TYR A 146 -5.20 2.25 2.48
CA TYR A 146 -6.29 1.71 3.28
C TYR A 146 -5.82 1.41 4.70
N LEU A 147 -6.41 2.11 5.66
CA LEU A 147 -6.20 1.98 7.10
C LEU A 147 -7.43 1.34 7.71
N ARG A 148 -7.29 0.16 8.31
CA ARG A 148 -8.39 -0.54 8.96
C ARG A 148 -7.92 -1.29 10.19
N ASP A 149 -8.78 -1.41 11.16
CA ASP A 149 -8.60 -2.36 12.27
C ASP A 149 -9.14 -3.74 11.86
N TRP A 150 -8.31 -4.78 12.03
CA TRP A 150 -8.73 -6.14 11.74
C TRP A 150 -8.00 -7.17 12.63
N PRO A 151 -8.66 -8.28 13.00
CA PRO A 151 -10.10 -8.53 12.85
C PRO A 151 -10.93 -7.57 13.69
N ASP A 152 -12.19 -7.41 13.35
CA ASP A 152 -13.19 -6.71 14.17
C ASP A 152 -14.31 -7.69 14.51
N ILE A 153 -14.49 -7.98 15.81
CA ILE A 153 -15.46 -8.98 16.26
C ILE A 153 -16.88 -8.42 16.39
N TYR A 154 -17.03 -7.11 16.31
CA TYR A 154 -18.31 -6.42 16.47
C TYR A 154 -18.88 -5.89 15.17
N ILE A 155 -18.08 -5.85 14.08
CA ILE A 155 -18.53 -5.38 12.78
C ILE A 155 -19.88 -6.02 12.37
N HIS A 156 -20.78 -5.19 11.86
CA HIS A 156 -22.13 -5.57 11.42
C HIS A 156 -23.01 -6.18 12.52
N THR A 157 -22.75 -5.84 13.77
CA THR A 157 -23.58 -6.25 14.90
C THR A 157 -24.14 -5.03 15.64
N ASP A 158 -25.14 -5.26 16.49
CA ASP A 158 -25.70 -4.24 17.38
C ASP A 158 -24.77 -3.89 18.58
N HIS A 159 -23.68 -4.63 18.73
CA HIS A 159 -22.61 -4.36 19.69
C HIS A 159 -21.52 -3.45 19.15
N ASP A 160 -21.54 -3.09 17.86
CA ASP A 160 -20.63 -2.11 17.28
C ASP A 160 -21.00 -0.70 17.75
N THR A 161 -20.45 -0.33 18.88
CA THR A 161 -20.78 0.91 19.60
C THR A 161 -19.54 1.70 19.96
N LEU A 162 -19.74 2.95 20.39
CA LEU A 162 -18.64 3.79 20.89
C LEU A 162 -17.89 3.21 22.08
N LEU A 163 -18.47 2.22 22.78
CA LEU A 163 -17.81 1.54 23.91
C LEU A 163 -16.63 0.68 23.44
N GLU A 164 -16.61 0.29 22.19
CA GLU A 164 -15.57 -0.53 21.56
C GLU A 164 -14.43 0.29 20.97
N ILE A 165 -14.51 1.62 21.07
CA ILE A 165 -13.49 2.54 20.53
C ILE A 165 -12.48 2.91 21.63
N ASP A 166 -11.19 2.85 21.30
CA ASP A 166 -10.11 3.45 22.06
C ASP A 166 -9.81 4.85 21.49
N PRO A 167 -10.13 5.93 22.23
CA PRO A 167 -9.89 7.30 21.76
C PRO A 167 -8.41 7.59 21.47
N THR A 168 -7.48 6.95 22.17
CA THR A 168 -6.04 7.10 21.93
C THR A 168 -5.65 6.51 20.58
N LYS A 169 -6.10 5.29 20.30
CA LYS A 169 -5.86 4.65 19.00
C LYS A 169 -6.52 5.43 17.87
N LEU A 170 -7.77 5.85 18.04
CA LEU A 170 -8.47 6.66 17.04
C LEU A 170 -7.71 7.96 16.71
N ARG A 171 -7.17 8.63 17.72
CA ARG A 171 -6.34 9.83 17.53
C ARG A 171 -5.05 9.53 16.76
N ARG A 172 -4.38 8.41 17.06
CA ARG A 172 -3.17 7.98 16.34
C ARG A 172 -3.45 7.72 14.87
N VAL A 173 -4.56 7.05 14.56
CA VAL A 173 -4.97 6.80 13.18
C VAL A 173 -5.41 8.09 12.47
N ALA A 174 -6.13 8.97 13.14
CA ALA A 174 -6.48 10.29 12.59
C ALA A 174 -5.22 11.13 12.29
N LEU A 175 -4.19 11.05 13.13
CA LEU A 175 -2.90 11.68 12.88
C LEU A 175 -2.22 11.05 11.66
N LEU A 176 -2.22 9.72 11.55
CA LEU A 176 -1.65 8.99 10.42
C LEU A 176 -2.31 9.41 9.11
N GLY A 177 -3.64 9.41 9.05
CA GLY A 177 -4.38 9.87 7.86
C GLY A 177 -4.11 11.33 7.52
N ALA A 178 -4.10 12.22 8.53
CA ALA A 178 -3.82 13.64 8.32
C ALA A 178 -2.38 13.90 7.85
N ALA A 179 -1.39 13.21 8.42
CA ALA A 179 0.01 13.33 8.05
C ALA A 179 0.27 12.78 6.63
N SER A 180 -0.33 11.64 6.29
CA SER A 180 -0.27 11.05 4.94
C SER A 180 -0.86 12.03 3.92
N GLY A 181 -2.08 12.52 4.15
CA GLY A 181 -2.73 13.47 3.26
C GLY A 181 -1.95 14.77 3.11
N TYR A 182 -1.42 15.29 4.21
CA TYR A 182 -0.59 16.49 4.18
C TYR A 182 0.71 16.25 3.38
N SER A 183 1.36 15.11 3.56
CA SER A 183 2.57 14.74 2.83
C SER A 183 2.31 14.67 1.33
N PHE A 184 1.24 14.03 0.88
CA PHE A 184 0.89 13.98 -0.55
C PHE A 184 0.49 15.36 -1.11
N ALA A 185 -0.18 16.17 -0.32
CA ALA A 185 -0.64 17.48 -0.75
C ALA A 185 0.49 18.54 -0.80
N THR A 186 1.53 18.39 0.01
CA THR A 186 2.68 19.31 0.08
C THR A 186 3.90 18.85 -0.68
N ALA A 187 3.94 17.58 -1.14
CA ALA A 187 5.07 17.03 -1.84
C ALA A 187 5.51 17.92 -3.02
N ASP A 188 6.76 18.30 -3.00
CA ASP A 188 7.46 19.06 -4.04
C ASP A 188 8.83 18.42 -4.34
N ALA A 189 9.55 18.96 -5.29
CA ALA A 189 10.84 18.40 -5.72
C ALA A 189 11.87 18.31 -4.58
N ALA A 190 11.89 19.27 -3.65
CA ALA A 190 12.83 19.27 -2.53
C ALA A 190 12.48 18.15 -1.54
N ASN A 191 11.20 18.00 -1.20
CA ASN A 191 10.74 16.93 -0.33
C ASN A 191 10.90 15.55 -1.01
N ALA A 192 10.69 15.47 -2.32
CA ALA A 192 10.88 14.24 -3.08
C ALA A 192 12.33 13.71 -2.98
N ALA A 193 13.32 14.60 -3.00
CA ALA A 193 14.73 14.21 -2.84
C ALA A 193 15.02 13.59 -1.45
N LEU A 194 14.29 14.00 -0.42
CA LEU A 194 14.42 13.43 0.93
C LEU A 194 13.68 12.09 1.08
N VAL A 195 12.52 11.95 0.42
CA VAL A 195 11.65 10.77 0.55
C VAL A 195 12.12 9.60 -0.32
N LEU A 196 12.68 9.87 -1.50
CA LEU A 196 13.06 8.81 -2.44
C LEU A 196 14.01 7.74 -1.86
N PRO A 197 15.03 8.08 -1.05
CA PRO A 197 15.90 7.06 -0.43
C PRO A 197 15.13 6.09 0.48
N PHE A 198 14.12 6.57 1.22
CA PHE A 198 13.25 5.72 2.06
C PHE A 198 12.42 4.77 1.21
N LEU A 199 11.78 5.26 0.16
CA LEU A 199 11.02 4.42 -0.76
C LEU A 199 11.90 3.36 -1.42
N ALA A 200 13.12 3.73 -1.82
CA ALA A 200 14.08 2.80 -2.39
C ALA A 200 14.50 1.72 -1.37
N ALA A 201 14.75 2.10 -0.11
CA ALA A 201 15.10 1.16 0.94
C ALA A 201 13.95 0.16 1.22
N ARG A 202 12.71 0.62 1.30
CA ARG A 202 11.53 -0.24 1.47
C ARG A 202 11.35 -1.20 0.30
N ALA A 203 11.52 -0.73 -0.93
CA ALA A 203 11.45 -1.57 -2.12
C ALA A 203 12.54 -2.66 -2.10
N GLN A 204 13.78 -2.34 -1.71
CA GLN A 204 14.87 -3.28 -1.56
C GLN A 204 14.59 -4.31 -0.45
N GLN A 205 14.01 -3.89 0.67
CA GLN A 205 13.62 -4.77 1.78
C GLN A 205 12.54 -5.76 1.33
N ARG A 206 11.48 -5.30 0.65
CA ARG A 206 10.42 -6.20 0.13
C ARG A 206 10.95 -7.17 -0.92
N LEU A 207 11.88 -6.73 -1.77
CA LEU A 207 12.52 -7.61 -2.73
C LEU A 207 13.33 -8.72 -2.02
N ALA A 208 14.04 -8.39 -0.95
CA ALA A 208 14.76 -9.37 -0.13
C ALA A 208 13.82 -10.33 0.62
N GLN A 209 12.72 -9.83 1.17
CA GLN A 209 11.70 -10.66 1.82
C GLN A 209 11.02 -11.61 0.81
N GLY A 210 10.73 -11.10 -0.40
CA GLY A 210 10.18 -11.90 -1.47
C GLY A 210 11.16 -12.95 -1.99
N PHE A 211 12.45 -12.68 -1.97
CA PHE A 211 13.48 -13.66 -2.26
C PHE A 211 13.45 -14.85 -1.30
N ASN A 212 13.20 -14.65 -0.01
CA ASN A 212 13.05 -15.75 0.94
C ASN A 212 11.92 -16.69 0.52
N ARG A 213 10.79 -16.16 0.04
CA ARG A 213 9.68 -16.97 -0.50
C ARG A 213 10.10 -17.72 -1.79
N ALA A 214 10.82 -17.02 -2.67
CA ALA A 214 11.35 -17.64 -3.89
C ALA A 214 12.35 -18.77 -3.58
N LEU A 215 13.21 -18.57 -2.57
CA LEU A 215 14.15 -19.60 -2.12
C LEU A 215 13.41 -20.84 -1.57
N LEU A 216 12.39 -20.64 -0.72
CA LEU A 216 11.55 -21.74 -0.23
C LEU A 216 10.86 -22.47 -1.38
N LEU A 217 10.35 -21.75 -2.38
CA LEU A 217 9.73 -22.32 -3.56
C LEU A 217 10.74 -23.16 -4.36
N SER A 218 11.98 -22.68 -4.50
CA SER A 218 13.05 -23.41 -5.18
C SER A 218 13.47 -24.70 -4.48
N GLN A 219 13.10 -24.88 -3.22
CA GLN A 219 13.42 -26.04 -2.39
C GLN A 219 12.26 -27.04 -2.25
N GLN A 220 11.13 -26.82 -2.91
CA GLN A 220 9.97 -27.72 -2.81
C GLN A 220 10.29 -29.09 -3.38
N PRO A 221 10.15 -30.17 -2.56
CA PRO A 221 10.54 -31.53 -2.97
C PRO A 221 9.59 -32.13 -4.01
N GLU A 222 8.36 -31.62 -4.11
CA GLU A 222 7.33 -32.10 -5.04
C GLU A 222 7.61 -31.66 -6.48
N LEU A 223 8.41 -30.60 -6.67
CA LEU A 223 8.77 -30.08 -7.98
C LEU A 223 10.14 -30.60 -8.41
N LYS A 224 10.31 -30.83 -9.71
CA LYS A 224 11.63 -31.02 -10.27
C LYS A 224 12.48 -29.76 -10.05
N PRO A 225 13.81 -29.89 -9.82
CA PRO A 225 14.64 -28.73 -9.55
C PRO A 225 14.54 -27.60 -10.59
N GLU A 226 14.36 -27.94 -11.87
CA GLU A 226 14.22 -26.99 -12.97
C GLU A 226 12.88 -26.24 -12.90
N GLU A 227 11.79 -26.94 -12.58
CA GLU A 227 10.45 -26.36 -12.42
C GLU A 227 10.42 -25.44 -11.20
N ALA A 228 10.96 -25.89 -10.09
CA ALA A 228 11.07 -25.10 -8.87
C ALA A 228 11.91 -23.81 -9.07
N LEU A 229 13.02 -23.92 -9.79
CA LEU A 229 13.84 -22.75 -10.15
C LEU A 229 13.07 -21.78 -11.07
N PHE A 230 12.36 -22.30 -12.06
CA PHE A 230 11.55 -21.49 -12.96
C PHE A 230 10.50 -20.68 -12.19
N GLU A 231 9.75 -21.32 -11.30
CA GLU A 231 8.70 -20.64 -10.50
C GLU A 231 9.31 -19.63 -9.50
N ALA A 232 10.42 -19.97 -8.85
CA ALA A 232 11.15 -19.08 -7.97
C ALA A 232 11.65 -17.82 -8.69
N ARG A 233 12.20 -17.98 -9.89
CA ARG A 233 12.65 -16.88 -10.75
C ARG A 233 11.49 -16.03 -11.26
N ASN A 234 10.37 -16.67 -11.59
CA ASN A 234 9.16 -15.97 -11.98
C ASN A 234 8.66 -15.07 -10.85
N LEU A 235 8.56 -15.59 -9.63
CA LEU A 235 8.19 -14.82 -8.44
C LEU A 235 9.13 -13.62 -8.23
N LEU A 236 10.44 -13.84 -8.23
CA LEU A 236 11.44 -12.77 -8.08
C LEU A 236 11.31 -11.70 -9.18
N THR A 237 11.04 -12.12 -10.41
CA THR A 237 10.84 -11.22 -11.55
C THR A 237 9.59 -10.35 -11.39
N GLN A 238 8.47 -10.93 -10.93
CA GLN A 238 7.25 -10.16 -10.71
C GLN A 238 7.39 -9.20 -9.53
N LEU A 239 8.05 -9.61 -8.46
CA LEU A 239 8.40 -8.72 -7.34
C LEU A 239 9.24 -7.53 -7.80
N LEU A 240 10.31 -7.79 -8.55
CA LEU A 240 11.13 -6.72 -9.11
C LEU A 240 10.32 -5.73 -9.94
N ARG A 241 9.47 -6.24 -10.83
CA ARG A 241 8.59 -5.40 -11.67
C ARG A 241 7.67 -4.53 -10.83
N ARG A 242 7.07 -5.11 -9.80
CA ARG A 242 6.21 -4.40 -8.86
C ARG A 242 6.96 -3.28 -8.15
N GLU A 243 8.12 -3.58 -7.55
CA GLU A 243 8.89 -2.60 -6.79
C GLU A 243 9.43 -1.47 -7.70
N GLN A 244 9.88 -1.80 -8.90
CA GLN A 244 10.27 -0.80 -9.89
C GLN A 244 9.11 0.10 -10.31
N ALA A 245 7.92 -0.47 -10.50
CA ALA A 245 6.73 0.30 -10.86
C ALA A 245 6.26 1.19 -9.69
N GLY A 246 6.31 0.68 -8.45
CA GLY A 246 6.05 1.46 -7.24
C GLY A 246 6.98 2.68 -7.13
N LEU A 247 8.29 2.50 -7.31
CA LEU A 247 9.23 3.63 -7.34
C LEU A 247 8.93 4.60 -8.48
N ARG A 248 8.66 4.10 -9.69
CA ARG A 248 8.33 4.96 -10.84
C ARG A 248 7.05 5.76 -10.63
N SER A 249 6.08 5.27 -9.86
CA SER A 249 4.86 6.01 -9.53
C SER A 249 5.16 7.30 -8.75
N PHE A 250 6.28 7.35 -8.02
CA PHE A 250 6.77 8.54 -7.35
C PHE A 250 7.34 9.59 -8.31
N GLY A 251 7.52 9.26 -9.58
CA GLY A 251 8.02 10.14 -10.63
C GLY A 251 7.25 11.46 -10.76
N VAL A 252 5.97 11.47 -10.41
CA VAL A 252 5.13 12.69 -10.40
C VAL A 252 5.67 13.80 -9.47
N TYR A 253 6.52 13.46 -8.52
CA TYR A 253 7.15 14.38 -7.58
C TYR A 253 8.64 14.60 -7.83
N THR A 254 9.27 13.77 -8.68
CA THR A 254 10.72 13.79 -8.93
C THR A 254 11.10 14.40 -10.27
N HIS A 255 10.23 15.18 -10.90
CA HIS A 255 10.50 15.80 -12.21
C HIS A 255 11.84 16.54 -12.28
N SER A 256 12.28 17.12 -11.16
CA SER A 256 13.56 17.81 -11.06
C SER A 256 14.76 16.89 -10.78
N HIS A 257 14.51 15.60 -10.46
CA HIS A 257 15.54 14.62 -10.06
C HIS A 257 15.35 13.27 -10.76
N PRO A 258 15.18 13.22 -12.10
CA PRO A 258 14.88 11.97 -12.81
C PRO A 258 16.01 10.96 -12.70
N GLN A 259 17.27 11.42 -12.59
CA GLN A 259 18.42 10.55 -12.46
C GLN A 259 18.46 9.81 -11.13
N ALA A 260 18.06 10.46 -10.01
CA ALA A 260 18.01 9.81 -8.71
C ALA A 260 16.98 8.67 -8.69
N LEU A 261 15.81 8.88 -9.32
CA LEU A 261 14.81 7.83 -9.48
C LEU A 261 15.33 6.69 -10.35
N ALA A 262 15.97 7.00 -11.48
CA ALA A 262 16.56 6.00 -12.37
C ALA A 262 17.61 5.16 -11.64
N SER A 263 18.52 5.78 -10.89
CA SER A 263 19.54 5.08 -10.10
C SER A 263 18.93 4.16 -9.03
N SER A 264 17.84 4.58 -8.39
CA SER A 264 17.12 3.73 -7.42
C SER A 264 16.50 2.49 -8.10
N VAL A 265 15.92 2.66 -9.29
CA VAL A 265 15.38 1.56 -10.08
C VAL A 265 16.47 0.60 -10.56
N GLU A 266 17.64 1.13 -10.96
CA GLU A 266 18.81 0.33 -11.36
C GLU A 266 19.39 -0.46 -10.18
N ALA A 267 19.42 0.13 -8.98
CA ALA A 267 19.86 -0.57 -7.78
C ALA A 267 18.99 -1.80 -7.46
N LEU A 268 17.66 -1.70 -7.62
CA LEU A 268 16.77 -2.85 -7.50
C LEU A 268 17.07 -3.93 -8.55
N GLN A 269 17.37 -3.53 -9.78
CA GLN A 269 17.73 -4.47 -10.84
C GLN A 269 19.02 -5.23 -10.49
N ALA A 270 20.04 -4.52 -9.99
CA ALA A 270 21.30 -5.11 -9.57
C ALA A 270 21.11 -6.09 -8.39
N GLN A 271 20.31 -5.71 -7.40
CA GLN A 271 19.95 -6.60 -6.29
C GLN A 271 19.26 -7.87 -6.79
N ALA A 272 18.24 -7.73 -7.65
CA ALA A 272 17.53 -8.89 -8.21
C ALA A 272 18.45 -9.82 -9.00
N ALA A 273 19.42 -9.28 -9.74
CA ALA A 273 20.40 -10.09 -10.46
C ALA A 273 21.26 -10.94 -9.50
N THR A 274 21.72 -10.35 -8.39
CA THR A 274 22.43 -11.07 -7.33
C THR A 274 21.57 -12.17 -6.71
N LEU A 275 20.33 -11.87 -6.34
CA LEU A 275 19.38 -12.81 -5.76
C LEU A 275 19.04 -13.95 -6.73
N ASN A 276 18.89 -13.65 -8.02
CA ASN A 276 18.71 -14.67 -9.05
C ASN A 276 19.92 -15.63 -9.16
N GLY A 277 21.14 -15.09 -9.03
CA GLY A 277 22.36 -15.93 -8.96
C GLY A 277 22.32 -16.93 -7.80
N TRP A 278 21.86 -16.52 -6.64
CA TRP A 278 21.69 -17.41 -5.48
C TRP A 278 20.60 -18.48 -5.70
N LEU A 279 19.49 -18.14 -6.37
CA LEU A 279 18.48 -19.16 -6.74
C LEU A 279 19.06 -20.22 -7.66
N ILE A 280 19.86 -19.82 -8.66
CA ILE A 280 20.52 -20.76 -9.58
C ILE A 280 21.49 -21.68 -8.81
N GLN A 281 22.28 -21.14 -7.87
CA GLN A 281 23.19 -21.94 -7.04
C GLN A 281 22.42 -22.93 -6.16
N ALA A 282 21.32 -22.49 -5.53
CA ALA A 282 20.46 -23.35 -4.71
C ALA A 282 19.83 -24.48 -5.52
N ALA A 283 19.37 -24.22 -6.74
CA ALA A 283 18.83 -25.23 -7.63
C ALA A 283 19.91 -26.21 -8.13
N ALA A 284 21.11 -25.73 -8.43
CA ALA A 284 22.24 -26.56 -8.81
C ALA A 284 22.63 -27.56 -7.69
N ALA A 285 22.55 -27.14 -6.43
CA ALA A 285 22.78 -28.00 -5.26
C ALA A 285 21.74 -29.14 -5.15
N ARG A 286 20.55 -28.96 -5.75
CA ARG A 286 19.51 -29.99 -5.88
C ARG A 286 19.61 -30.86 -7.15
N GLY A 287 20.65 -30.63 -7.96
CA GLY A 287 20.88 -31.37 -9.22
C GLY A 287 20.23 -30.74 -10.46
N SER A 288 19.81 -29.47 -10.40
CA SER A 288 19.41 -28.73 -11.60
C SER A 288 20.62 -28.43 -12.47
N HIS A 289 20.57 -28.85 -13.72
CA HIS A 289 21.61 -28.59 -14.73
C HIS A 289 21.14 -27.61 -15.82
N GLU A 290 19.88 -27.21 -15.79
CA GLU A 290 19.24 -26.37 -16.81
C GLU A 290 18.74 -25.05 -16.21
N ALA A 291 19.64 -24.10 -15.99
CA ALA A 291 19.28 -22.78 -15.46
C ALA A 291 18.26 -22.00 -16.33
N ASN A 292 18.12 -22.35 -17.61
CA ASN A 292 17.22 -21.70 -18.56
C ASN A 292 16.03 -22.60 -18.97
N TRP A 293 15.75 -23.65 -18.22
CA TRP A 293 14.58 -24.49 -18.47
C TRP A 293 13.30 -23.65 -18.47
N THR A 294 12.41 -23.97 -19.38
CA THR A 294 11.07 -23.35 -19.47
C THR A 294 10.01 -24.42 -19.68
N PRO A 295 8.82 -24.28 -19.08
CA PRO A 295 7.76 -25.26 -19.28
C PRO A 295 7.29 -25.27 -20.74
N ALA A 296 7.00 -26.49 -21.24
CA ALA A 296 6.61 -26.70 -22.64
C ALA A 296 5.41 -25.84 -23.09
N TRP A 297 4.47 -25.57 -22.17
CA TRP A 297 3.30 -24.73 -22.48
C TRP A 297 3.67 -23.30 -22.89
N ARG A 298 4.81 -22.76 -22.46
CA ARG A 298 5.27 -21.40 -22.84
C ARG A 298 5.67 -21.29 -24.31
N THR A 299 5.98 -22.39 -24.94
CA THR A 299 6.38 -22.43 -26.36
C THR A 299 5.22 -22.80 -27.28
N THR A 300 4.03 -23.04 -26.75
CA THR A 300 2.85 -23.35 -27.54
C THR A 300 2.28 -22.11 -28.25
N ALA A 301 1.58 -22.31 -29.35
CA ALA A 301 0.89 -21.25 -30.08
C ALA A 301 -0.18 -20.58 -29.20
N GLU A 302 -0.78 -21.31 -28.27
CA GLU A 302 -1.75 -20.80 -27.29
C GLU A 302 -1.11 -19.83 -26.30
N ALA A 303 0.11 -20.11 -25.84
CA ALA A 303 0.84 -19.20 -24.94
C ALA A 303 1.12 -17.84 -25.60
N ALA A 304 1.23 -17.79 -26.92
CA ALA A 304 1.38 -16.55 -27.67
C ALA A 304 0.09 -15.71 -27.74
N ARG A 305 -1.07 -16.32 -27.43
CA ARG A 305 -2.40 -15.71 -27.45
C ARG A 305 -2.84 -15.14 -26.11
N ILE A 306 -1.90 -14.70 -25.28
CA ILE A 306 -2.25 -14.05 -24.01
C ILE A 306 -3.06 -12.80 -24.33
N PRO A 307 -4.29 -12.68 -23.81
CA PRO A 307 -5.09 -11.47 -23.97
C PRO A 307 -4.32 -10.28 -23.43
N ARG A 308 -4.18 -9.25 -24.24
CA ARG A 308 -3.59 -7.98 -23.81
C ARG A 308 -4.68 -6.94 -23.85
N ARG A 309 -4.77 -6.15 -22.80
CA ARG A 309 -5.61 -4.98 -22.82
C ARG A 309 -5.08 -4.04 -23.92
N VAL A 310 -5.96 -3.69 -24.85
CA VAL A 310 -5.68 -2.70 -25.90
C VAL A 310 -6.38 -1.42 -25.46
N GLY A 311 -5.63 -0.36 -25.22
CA GLY A 311 -6.12 0.93 -24.78
C GLY A 311 -5.62 1.34 -23.39
N GLU A 312 -5.92 2.57 -23.01
CA GLU A 312 -5.56 3.13 -21.72
C GLU A 312 -6.30 2.44 -20.58
N PHE A 313 -5.70 2.43 -19.38
CA PHE A 313 -6.41 2.08 -18.16
C PHE A 313 -7.54 3.10 -17.95
N GLY A 314 -8.75 2.64 -17.88
CA GLY A 314 -9.94 3.46 -17.75
C GLY A 314 -11.19 2.59 -17.67
N PRO A 315 -12.36 3.18 -17.44
CA PRO A 315 -13.59 2.41 -17.30
C PRO A 315 -13.79 1.47 -18.48
N LEU A 316 -14.07 0.21 -18.15
CA LEU A 316 -14.68 -0.68 -19.12
C LEU A 316 -16.08 -0.11 -19.37
N THR A 317 -16.26 0.53 -20.51
CA THR A 317 -17.59 1.00 -20.89
C THR A 317 -18.39 -0.18 -21.41
N PHE A 318 -19.38 -0.60 -20.67
CA PHE A 318 -20.40 -1.57 -21.10
C PHE A 318 -21.49 -0.89 -21.95
N GLN A 319 -21.14 0.21 -22.64
CA GLN A 319 -22.12 1.03 -23.40
C GLN A 319 -22.88 0.24 -24.48
N ASN A 320 -22.34 -0.89 -24.91
CA ASN A 320 -22.94 -1.74 -25.94
C ASN A 320 -23.52 -3.04 -25.40
N ASP A 321 -23.54 -3.23 -24.08
CA ASP A 321 -24.11 -4.43 -23.46
C ASP A 321 -25.34 -4.07 -22.65
N ASP A 322 -26.50 -4.08 -23.32
CA ASP A 322 -27.79 -3.75 -22.74
C ASP A 322 -28.15 -4.68 -21.56
N VAL A 323 -27.70 -5.93 -21.62
CA VAL A 323 -27.97 -6.93 -20.57
C VAL A 323 -27.22 -6.61 -19.26
N LEU A 324 -25.97 -6.18 -19.38
CA LEU A 324 -25.17 -5.78 -18.20
C LEU A 324 -25.66 -4.42 -17.67
N ARG A 325 -26.02 -3.49 -18.53
CA ARG A 325 -26.57 -2.19 -18.14
C ARG A 325 -27.88 -2.33 -17.37
N ASP A 326 -28.79 -3.22 -17.83
CA ASP A 326 -30.08 -3.47 -17.18
C ASP A 326 -29.93 -4.20 -15.83
N ARG A 327 -28.82 -4.88 -15.59
CA ARG A 327 -28.53 -5.55 -14.31
C ARG A 327 -27.78 -4.68 -13.31
N LEU A 328 -27.06 -3.68 -13.77
CA LEU A 328 -26.20 -2.80 -12.96
C LEU A 328 -26.80 -1.39 -12.80
N GLY A 329 -27.88 -1.05 -13.50
CA GLY A 329 -28.61 0.22 -13.44
C GLY A 329 -29.68 0.21 -12.42
#